data_bb27456133d7c738dd10f75bead99879
#
_entry.id   bb27456133d7c738dd10f75bead99879
#
_cell.length_a   1.000
_cell.length_b   1.000
_cell.length_c   1.000
_cell.angle_alpha   90.00
_cell.angle_beta   90.00
_cell.angle_gamma   90.00
#
_symmetry.space_group_name_H-M   'P 1'
#
loop_
_entity.id
_entity.type
_entity.pdbx_description
1 polymer ?
#
loop_
_entity_poly.entity_id
_entity_poly.type
_entity_poly.pdbx_seq_one_letter_code
_entity_poly.pdbx_strand_id
1 'polypeptide(L)'
;MIKIACAGDNCVDYYDNTGESFPGGNPVNVSVYVRRLGGQSAYLGAVGTDDFGKQMCAALQEKGVDISHVQILPGKTAFTHVERINGERVFGDYDEGVMADFRLRQADFDFLKGYNLLVTGLWGHTESQLANVRAMGIPVAFD
;
A
#
# COMPACT_ATOMS: atom_id res chain seq x y z
N MET A 1 -4.81 -20.91 -8.50
CA MET A 1 -4.12 -20.11 -7.44
C MET A 1 -4.85 -18.79 -7.30
N ILE A 2 -5.19 -18.40 -6.07
CA ILE A 2 -5.89 -17.14 -5.82
C ILE A 2 -4.96 -15.94 -6.05
N LYS A 3 -5.49 -14.91 -6.69
CA LYS A 3 -4.79 -13.64 -6.96
C LYS A 3 -5.53 -12.50 -6.29
N ILE A 4 -4.87 -11.79 -5.40
CA ILE A 4 -5.43 -10.69 -4.63
C ILE A 4 -4.66 -9.41 -4.95
N ALA A 5 -5.36 -8.40 -5.42
CA ALA A 5 -4.83 -7.05 -5.53
C ALA A 5 -5.12 -6.28 -4.25
N CYS A 6 -4.15 -5.51 -3.77
CA CYS A 6 -4.30 -4.66 -2.60
C CYS A 6 -4.01 -3.22 -3.02
N ALA A 7 -4.95 -2.32 -2.81
CA ALA A 7 -4.82 -0.94 -3.25
C ALA A 7 -5.05 0.05 -2.11
N GLY A 8 -4.26 1.10 -2.06
CA GLY A 8 -4.47 2.20 -1.14
C GLY A 8 -3.25 2.55 -0.31
N ASP A 9 -3.48 2.86 0.96
CA ASP A 9 -2.49 3.45 1.83
C ASP A 9 -1.23 2.62 2.00
N ASN A 10 -0.14 3.32 2.09
CA ASN A 10 1.13 2.85 2.61
C ASN A 10 1.63 3.87 3.63
N CYS A 11 2.52 3.44 4.50
CA CYS A 11 3.16 4.33 5.46
C CYS A 11 4.48 3.71 5.89
N VAL A 12 5.50 4.54 5.99
CA VAL A 12 6.74 4.13 6.63
C VAL A 12 6.71 4.57 8.09
N ASP A 13 6.79 3.62 9.02
CA ASP A 13 6.94 3.90 10.44
C ASP A 13 8.40 4.25 10.73
N TYR A 14 8.66 5.50 11.07
CA TYR A 14 10.00 6.00 11.37
C TYR A 14 10.15 6.19 12.88
N TYR A 15 11.10 5.47 13.46
CA TYR A 15 11.39 5.52 14.89
C TYR A 15 12.43 6.60 15.19
N ASP A 16 11.99 7.74 15.69
CA ASP A 16 12.84 8.92 15.94
C ASP A 16 14.00 8.64 16.89
N ASN A 17 13.82 7.77 17.87
CA ASN A 17 14.83 7.46 18.87
C ASN A 17 15.91 6.47 18.41
N THR A 18 15.67 5.69 17.35
CA THR A 18 16.64 4.72 16.81
C THR A 18 17.08 5.01 15.39
N GLY A 19 16.32 5.84 14.64
CA GLY A 19 16.52 6.07 13.22
C GLY A 19 16.09 4.91 12.33
N GLU A 20 15.47 3.87 12.90
CA GLU A 20 14.95 2.73 12.15
C GLU A 20 13.65 3.09 11.45
N SER A 21 13.41 2.46 10.32
CA SER A 21 12.17 2.65 9.56
C SER A 21 11.64 1.33 9.02
N PHE A 22 10.32 1.18 9.04
CA PHE A 22 9.65 -0.05 8.62
C PHE A 22 8.48 0.25 7.70
N PRO A 23 8.43 -0.34 6.49
CA PRO A 23 7.27 -0.24 5.62
C PRO A 23 6.02 -0.85 6.25
N GLY A 24 4.89 -0.17 6.11
CA GLY A 24 3.60 -0.59 6.63
C GLY A 24 2.45 -0.05 5.79
N GLY A 25 1.27 -0.11 6.36
CA GLY A 25 -0.01 0.18 5.73
C GLY A 25 -0.84 -1.09 5.54
N ASN A 26 -2.16 -0.99 5.71
CA ASN A 26 -3.05 -2.16 5.65
C ASN A 26 -2.93 -2.92 4.32
N PRO A 27 -3.11 -2.30 3.14
CA PRO A 27 -3.00 -3.01 1.86
C PRO A 27 -1.60 -3.59 1.61
N VAL A 28 -0.56 -2.89 2.05
CA VAL A 28 0.83 -3.37 1.98
C VAL A 28 0.98 -4.66 2.77
N ASN A 29 0.53 -4.66 4.02
CA ASN A 29 0.61 -5.83 4.91
C ASN A 29 -0.19 -7.01 4.35
N VAL A 30 -1.43 -6.78 3.88
CA VAL A 30 -2.25 -7.84 3.29
C VAL A 30 -1.55 -8.45 2.07
N SER A 31 -0.97 -7.64 1.20
CA SER A 31 -0.26 -8.13 0.01
C SER A 31 0.89 -9.08 0.37
N VAL A 32 1.66 -8.74 1.40
CA VAL A 32 2.76 -9.58 1.92
C VAL A 32 2.23 -10.87 2.53
N TYR A 33 1.16 -10.81 3.33
CA TYR A 33 0.59 -12.02 3.94
C TYR A 33 0.00 -12.97 2.92
N VAL A 34 -0.64 -12.46 1.86
CA VAL A 34 -1.11 -13.30 0.74
C VAL A 34 0.06 -14.08 0.14
N ARG A 35 1.20 -13.46 -0.06
CA ARG A 35 2.42 -14.14 -0.55
C ARG A 35 2.90 -15.21 0.42
N ARG A 36 2.95 -14.91 1.70
CA ARG A 36 3.36 -15.87 2.75
C ARG A 36 2.46 -17.09 2.81
N LEU A 37 1.18 -16.94 2.49
CA LEU A 37 0.19 -18.02 2.46
C LEU A 37 0.15 -18.76 1.11
N GLY A 38 1.05 -18.48 0.19
CA GLY A 38 1.16 -19.17 -1.11
C GLY A 38 0.28 -18.61 -2.22
N GLY A 39 -0.44 -17.49 -1.97
CA GLY A 39 -1.18 -16.79 -3.01
C GLY A 39 -0.31 -15.89 -3.90
N GLN A 40 -0.89 -15.32 -4.93
CA GLN A 40 -0.30 -14.23 -5.71
C GLN A 40 -0.90 -12.90 -5.27
N SER A 41 -0.07 -11.88 -5.13
CA SER A 41 -0.54 -10.55 -4.77
C SER A 41 0.14 -9.46 -5.57
N ALA A 42 -0.59 -8.36 -5.74
CA ALA A 42 -0.07 -7.09 -6.21
C ALA A 42 -0.41 -5.98 -5.23
N TYR A 43 0.42 -4.95 -5.19
CA TYR A 43 0.14 -3.72 -4.48
C TYR A 43 0.02 -2.55 -5.47
N LEU A 44 -1.04 -1.77 -5.33
CA LEU A 44 -1.33 -0.54 -6.06
C LEU A 44 -1.45 0.61 -5.05
N GLY A 45 -0.58 1.57 -5.17
CA GLY A 45 -0.54 2.75 -4.31
C GLY A 45 0.42 3.76 -4.88
N ALA A 46 0.69 4.83 -4.15
CA ALA A 46 1.68 5.82 -4.55
C ALA A 46 2.81 5.91 -3.52
N VAL A 47 4.03 5.98 -4.02
CA VAL A 47 5.23 6.28 -3.24
C VAL A 47 5.95 7.48 -3.85
N GLY A 48 6.71 8.18 -3.04
CA GLY A 48 7.52 9.29 -3.48
C GLY A 48 8.81 8.87 -4.17
N THR A 49 9.52 9.86 -4.70
CA THR A 49 10.86 9.70 -5.27
C THR A 49 11.96 9.69 -4.21
N ASP A 50 11.61 9.71 -2.94
CA ASP A 50 12.50 9.71 -1.79
C ASP A 50 13.01 8.29 -1.42
N ASP A 51 13.86 8.22 -0.41
CA ASP A 51 14.45 6.97 0.05
C ASP A 51 13.40 6.04 0.69
N PHE A 52 12.35 6.58 1.32
CA PHE A 52 11.25 5.77 1.83
C PHE A 52 10.45 5.10 0.71
N GLY A 53 10.27 5.76 -0.43
CA GLY A 53 9.65 5.16 -1.61
C GLY A 53 10.46 3.99 -2.16
N LYS A 54 11.76 4.15 -2.25
CA LYS A 54 12.67 3.06 -2.65
C LYS A 54 12.63 1.90 -1.67
N GLN A 55 12.64 2.19 -0.37
CA GLN A 55 12.55 1.19 0.69
C GLN A 55 11.24 0.40 0.61
N MET A 56 10.11 1.08 0.43
CA MET A 56 8.79 0.44 0.29
C MET A 56 8.76 -0.52 -0.90
N CYS A 57 9.19 -0.05 -2.07
CA CYS A 57 9.22 -0.88 -3.27
C CYS A 57 10.16 -2.09 -3.11
N ALA A 58 11.36 -1.89 -2.57
CA ALA A 58 12.32 -2.96 -2.36
C ALA A 58 11.80 -4.02 -1.40
N ALA A 59 11.18 -3.61 -0.29
CA ALA A 59 10.59 -4.51 0.69
C ALA A 59 9.46 -5.37 0.11
N LEU A 60 8.60 -4.78 -0.71
CA LEU A 60 7.50 -5.50 -1.38
C LEU A 60 8.03 -6.49 -2.42
N GLN A 61 9.00 -6.08 -3.23
CA GLN A 61 9.64 -6.96 -4.22
C GLN A 61 10.33 -8.15 -3.57
N GLU A 62 11.07 -7.92 -2.49
CA GLU A 62 11.72 -9.00 -1.73
C GLU A 62 10.73 -10.05 -1.23
N LYS A 63 9.50 -9.63 -0.88
CA LYS A 63 8.42 -10.54 -0.46
C LYS A 63 7.65 -11.15 -1.64
N GLY A 64 8.03 -10.84 -2.88
CA GLY A 64 7.42 -11.39 -4.09
C GLY A 64 6.07 -10.76 -4.45
N VAL A 65 5.75 -9.59 -3.91
CA VAL A 65 4.56 -8.82 -4.29
C VAL A 65 4.81 -8.15 -5.64
N ASP A 66 3.83 -8.22 -6.53
CA ASP A 66 3.87 -7.48 -7.81
C ASP A 66 3.65 -5.98 -7.53
N ILE A 67 4.64 -5.17 -7.89
CA ILE A 67 4.62 -3.72 -7.74
C ILE A 67 4.57 -2.97 -9.08
N SER A 68 4.28 -3.67 -10.18
CA SER A 68 4.29 -3.06 -11.52
C SER A 68 3.30 -1.91 -11.69
N HIS A 69 2.30 -1.81 -10.81
CA HIS A 69 1.30 -0.75 -10.78
C HIS A 69 1.45 0.22 -9.59
N VAL A 70 2.57 0.18 -8.89
CA VAL A 70 2.90 1.24 -7.93
C VAL A 70 3.23 2.53 -8.68
N GLN A 71 2.58 3.61 -8.30
CA GLN A 71 2.83 4.94 -8.86
C GLN A 71 3.99 5.59 -8.11
N ILE A 72 5.03 5.99 -8.84
CA ILE A 72 6.15 6.76 -8.27
C ILE A 72 5.93 8.21 -8.64
N LEU A 73 5.57 9.04 -7.66
CA LEU A 73 5.21 10.44 -7.85
C LEU A 73 6.28 11.36 -7.26
N PRO A 74 6.53 12.52 -7.87
CA PRO A 74 7.47 13.49 -7.29
C PRO A 74 7.00 13.93 -5.90
N GLY A 75 7.85 13.74 -4.88
CA GLY A 75 7.53 14.13 -3.52
C GLY A 75 7.92 13.08 -2.49
N LYS A 76 7.33 13.18 -1.32
CA LYS A 76 7.60 12.29 -0.17
C LYS A 76 6.64 11.12 -0.15
N THR A 77 7.16 9.96 0.24
CA THR A 77 6.35 8.80 0.63
C THR A 77 5.67 9.07 1.98
N ALA A 78 4.48 8.53 2.17
CA ALA A 78 3.78 8.63 3.45
C ALA A 78 4.61 8.05 4.59
N PHE A 79 4.67 8.75 5.71
CA PHE A 79 5.39 8.29 6.89
C PHE A 79 4.75 8.75 8.19
N THR A 80 5.03 8.01 9.27
CA THR A 80 4.58 8.34 10.61
C THR A 80 5.79 8.34 11.53
N HIS A 81 5.92 9.37 12.36
CA HIS A 81 6.85 9.38 13.47
C HIS A 81 6.34 8.42 14.55
N VAL A 82 7.21 7.55 15.04
CA VAL A 82 6.90 6.60 16.10
C VAL A 82 7.96 6.71 17.19
N GLU A 83 7.51 6.72 18.44
CA GLU A 83 8.39 6.62 19.60
C GLU A 83 8.07 5.35 20.38
N ARG A 84 9.09 4.78 21.01
CA ARG A 84 8.90 3.73 22.02
C ARG A 84 9.03 4.33 23.41
N ILE A 85 7.92 4.32 24.17
CA ILE A 85 7.87 4.80 25.52
C ILE A 85 7.44 3.62 26.40
N ASN A 86 8.30 3.20 27.35
CA ASN A 86 8.05 2.07 28.24
C ASN A 86 7.67 0.76 27.51
N GLY A 87 8.24 0.53 26.33
CA GLY A 87 7.98 -0.66 25.52
C GLY A 87 6.75 -0.55 24.60
N GLU A 88 5.95 0.50 24.73
CA GLU A 88 4.79 0.75 23.90
C GLU A 88 5.12 1.70 22.75
N ARG A 89 4.41 1.51 21.61
CA ARG A 89 4.52 2.41 20.47
C ARG A 89 3.57 3.59 20.65
N VAL A 90 4.14 4.79 20.57
CA VAL A 90 3.38 6.05 20.56
C VAL A 90 3.53 6.66 19.17
N PHE A 91 2.41 6.81 18.47
CA PHE A 91 2.37 7.40 17.15
C PHE A 91 2.32 8.92 17.26
N GLY A 92 3.25 9.58 16.57
CA GLY A 92 3.31 11.03 16.44
C GLY A 92 2.67 11.54 15.15
N ASP A 93 3.28 12.54 14.55
CA ASP A 93 2.77 13.17 13.35
C ASP A 93 2.79 12.20 12.15
N TYR A 94 1.71 12.26 11.37
CA TYR A 94 1.55 11.54 10.11
C TYR A 94 1.61 12.51 8.94
N ASP A 95 2.45 12.20 7.95
CA ASP A 95 2.52 12.91 6.68
C ASP A 95 2.07 11.94 5.58
N GLU A 96 0.97 12.26 4.93
CA GLU A 96 0.41 11.41 3.87
C GLU A 96 1.24 11.43 2.58
N GLY A 97 2.03 12.48 2.38
CA GLY A 97 2.87 12.62 1.20
C GLY A 97 2.08 12.46 -0.11
N VAL A 98 2.68 11.79 -1.07
CA VAL A 98 2.09 11.60 -2.41
C VAL A 98 0.88 10.65 -2.44
N MET A 99 0.59 9.94 -1.34
CA MET A 99 -0.64 9.14 -1.26
C MET A 99 -1.90 9.99 -1.36
N ALA A 100 -1.85 11.26 -0.98
CA ALA A 100 -2.96 12.20 -1.17
C ALA A 100 -3.42 12.30 -2.64
N ASP A 101 -2.50 12.11 -3.57
CA ASP A 101 -2.75 12.20 -5.01
C ASP A 101 -3.03 10.84 -5.67
N PHE A 102 -2.98 9.74 -4.91
CA PHE A 102 -3.22 8.42 -5.45
C PHE A 102 -4.66 8.27 -5.96
N ARG A 103 -4.80 7.79 -7.18
CA ARG A 103 -6.06 7.36 -7.80
C ARG A 103 -5.77 6.18 -8.73
N LEU A 104 -6.72 5.25 -8.82
CA LEU A 104 -6.66 4.19 -9.83
C LEU A 104 -6.79 4.81 -11.22
N ARG A 105 -5.86 4.48 -12.10
CA ARG A 105 -5.84 4.89 -13.51
C ARG A 105 -6.52 3.84 -14.38
N GLN A 106 -6.81 4.14 -15.63
CA GLN A 106 -7.39 3.17 -16.56
C GLN A 106 -6.54 1.89 -16.66
N ALA A 107 -5.22 2.02 -16.72
CA ALA A 107 -4.31 0.87 -16.74
C ALA A 107 -4.42 -0.01 -15.47
N ASP A 108 -4.72 0.59 -14.33
CA ASP A 108 -4.91 -0.13 -13.07
C ASP A 108 -6.22 -0.93 -13.11
N PHE A 109 -7.30 -0.37 -13.64
CA PHE A 109 -8.56 -1.12 -13.86
C PHE A 109 -8.35 -2.30 -14.80
N ASP A 110 -7.61 -2.12 -15.90
CA ASP A 110 -7.32 -3.21 -16.83
C ASP A 110 -6.48 -4.30 -16.17
N PHE A 111 -5.51 -3.91 -15.36
CA PHE A 111 -4.68 -4.84 -14.57
C PHE A 111 -5.51 -5.64 -13.56
N LEU A 112 -6.45 -5.00 -12.87
CA LEU A 112 -7.31 -5.63 -11.87
C LEU A 112 -8.18 -6.76 -12.43
N LYS A 113 -8.48 -6.76 -13.74
CA LYS A 113 -9.24 -7.86 -14.39
C LYS A 113 -8.58 -9.23 -14.23
N GLY A 114 -7.27 -9.26 -13.98
CA GLY A 114 -6.51 -10.49 -13.73
C GLY A 114 -6.58 -11.01 -12.29
N TYR A 115 -7.33 -10.34 -11.40
CA TYR A 115 -7.38 -10.64 -9.96
C TYR A 115 -8.76 -11.12 -9.52
N ASN A 116 -8.78 -11.94 -8.45
CA ASN A 116 -10.00 -12.51 -7.91
C ASN A 116 -10.67 -11.62 -6.86
N LEU A 117 -9.91 -10.72 -6.24
CA LEU A 117 -10.36 -9.84 -5.16
C LEU A 117 -9.50 -8.57 -5.14
N LEU A 118 -10.14 -7.44 -4.89
CA LEU A 118 -9.47 -6.21 -4.48
C LEU A 118 -9.65 -6.01 -2.98
N VAL A 119 -8.55 -5.82 -2.26
CA VAL A 119 -8.55 -5.39 -0.86
C VAL A 119 -8.14 -3.92 -0.82
N THR A 120 -8.91 -3.09 -0.14
CA THR A 120 -8.63 -1.67 0.03
C THR A 120 -9.20 -1.19 1.38
N GLY A 121 -8.97 0.06 1.73
CA GLY A 121 -9.40 0.63 3.00
C GLY A 121 -9.69 2.13 2.90
N LEU A 122 -10.16 2.67 4.00
CA LEU A 122 -10.61 4.07 4.10
C LEU A 122 -9.52 5.09 3.72
N TRP A 123 -8.28 4.81 4.07
CA TRP A 123 -7.16 5.73 3.85
C TRP A 123 -6.54 5.66 2.45
N GLY A 124 -7.10 4.83 1.58
CA GLY A 124 -6.55 4.56 0.25
C GLY A 124 -7.00 5.50 -0.85
N HIS A 125 -7.92 6.41 -0.57
CA HIS A 125 -8.53 7.34 -1.56
C HIS A 125 -9.18 6.64 -2.77
N THR A 126 -9.65 5.40 -2.58
CA THR A 126 -10.24 4.59 -3.65
C THR A 126 -11.77 4.58 -3.65
N GLU A 127 -12.41 5.12 -2.62
CA GLU A 127 -13.86 4.98 -2.36
C GLU A 127 -14.71 5.42 -3.55
N SER A 128 -14.39 6.55 -4.17
CA SER A 128 -15.12 7.07 -5.33
C SER A 128 -14.99 6.19 -6.58
N GLN A 129 -14.01 5.27 -6.59
CA GLN A 129 -13.71 4.40 -7.74
C GLN A 129 -14.18 2.95 -7.54
N LEU A 130 -14.64 2.58 -6.32
CA LEU A 130 -15.04 1.21 -6.01
C LEU A 130 -16.26 0.74 -6.81
N ALA A 131 -17.16 1.65 -7.15
CA ALA A 131 -18.30 1.31 -8.02
C ALA A 131 -17.84 0.80 -9.39
N ASN A 132 -16.79 1.40 -9.96
CA ASN A 132 -16.21 0.97 -11.23
C ASN A 132 -15.57 -0.42 -11.11
N VAL A 133 -14.87 -0.70 -10.03
CA VAL A 133 -14.28 -2.02 -9.76
C VAL A 133 -15.38 -3.08 -9.65
N ARG A 134 -16.44 -2.78 -8.92
CA ARG A 134 -17.61 -3.67 -8.75
C ARG A 134 -18.32 -3.94 -10.09
N ALA A 135 -18.47 -2.91 -10.93
CA ALA A 135 -19.07 -3.06 -12.26
C ALA A 135 -18.27 -3.99 -13.18
N MET A 136 -16.97 -4.18 -12.91
CA MET A 136 -16.12 -5.16 -13.61
C MET A 136 -16.28 -6.59 -13.12
N GLY A 137 -17.14 -6.83 -12.12
CA GLY A 137 -17.36 -8.14 -11.52
C GLY A 137 -16.29 -8.57 -10.50
N ILE A 138 -15.43 -7.66 -10.06
CA ILE A 138 -14.37 -7.92 -9.09
C ILE A 138 -14.92 -7.68 -7.68
N PRO A 139 -14.92 -8.69 -6.80
CA PRO A 139 -15.26 -8.50 -5.39
C PRO A 139 -14.30 -7.52 -4.72
N VAL A 140 -14.82 -6.75 -3.76
CA VAL A 140 -14.02 -5.80 -2.97
C VAL A 140 -14.18 -6.14 -1.49
N ALA A 141 -13.05 -6.33 -0.81
CA ALA A 141 -12.96 -6.32 0.64
C ALA A 141 -12.50 -4.93 1.09
N PHE A 142 -13.28 -4.31 1.96
CA PHE A 142 -13.02 -2.95 2.43
C PHE A 142 -12.88 -2.95 3.94
N ASP A 143 -11.81 -2.32 4.45
CA ASP A 143 -11.48 -2.19 5.88
C ASP A 143 -11.50 -0.71 6.32
#